data_b52b3efe3230d7c1440ed2340f806faa
#
_entry.id   b52b3efe3230d7c1440ed2340f806faa
#
_cell.length_a   1.000
_cell.length_b   1.000
_cell.length_c   1.000
_cell.angle_alpha   90.00
_cell.angle_beta   90.00
_cell.angle_gamma   90.00
#
_symmetry.space_group_name_H-M   'P 1'
#
loop_
_entity.id
_entity.type
_entity.pdbx_description
1 polymer ?
#
loop_
_entity_poly.entity_id
_entity_poly.type
_entity_poly.pdbx_seq_one_letter_code
_entity_poly.pdbx_strand_id
1 'polypeptide(L)'
;KVKLIRLPVHSKNPLLMIINAIILVGIILFYNISIVHVRSRAPAWSCLLATKLTRRKFVTTFHGTYNFSGKLKKIYNSVMVRSDLIIAGSNFIFSHIKENYSEFFKLKKKFLVIFRGINVDYFDASTKLETDEKKLLKKWEINKEKKIILVPGRLTSWKGQELLIEAI
;
A
#
# COMPACT_ATOMS: atom_id res chain seq x y z
N LYS A 1 -20.02 -11.85 5.41
CA LYS A 1 -20.14 -10.42 5.08
C LYS A 1 -18.96 -9.66 5.72
N VAL A 2 -18.35 -8.72 4.98
CA VAL A 2 -17.33 -7.82 5.51
C VAL A 2 -18.02 -6.69 6.28
N LYS A 3 -17.55 -6.43 7.52
CA LYS A 3 -18.04 -5.30 8.31
C LYS A 3 -17.08 -4.12 8.16
N LEU A 4 -17.60 -2.96 7.77
CA LEU A 4 -16.82 -1.74 7.62
C LEU A 4 -16.96 -0.88 8.89
N ILE A 5 -15.82 -0.57 9.53
CA ILE A 5 -15.71 0.37 10.65
C ILE A 5 -14.78 1.50 10.20
N ARG A 6 -15.28 2.74 10.23
CA ARG A 6 -14.50 3.91 9.81
C ARG A 6 -13.84 4.56 11.01
N LEU A 7 -12.51 4.73 10.95
CA LEU A 7 -11.70 5.41 11.97
C LEU A 7 -10.76 6.43 11.30
N PRO A 8 -10.40 7.54 11.97
CA PRO A 8 -9.50 8.56 11.45
C PRO A 8 -8.02 8.13 11.54
N VAL A 9 -7.71 6.93 11.04
CA VAL A 9 -6.37 6.30 11.13
C VAL A 9 -5.33 6.87 10.17
N HIS A 10 -5.72 7.81 9.29
CA HIS A 10 -4.82 8.46 8.33
C HIS A 10 -3.97 9.57 8.96
N SER A 11 -4.31 10.02 10.16
CA SER A 11 -3.61 11.10 10.84
C SER A 11 -2.20 10.70 11.27
N LYS A 12 -1.28 11.68 11.18
CA LYS A 12 0.09 11.58 11.72
C LYS A 12 0.22 12.19 13.11
N ASN A 13 -0.84 12.72 13.68
CA ASN A 13 -0.85 13.28 15.02
C ASN A 13 -0.68 12.15 16.06
N PRO A 14 0.35 12.19 16.93
CA PRO A 14 0.61 11.15 17.91
C PRO A 14 -0.56 10.90 18.87
N LEU A 15 -1.25 11.96 19.30
CA LEU A 15 -2.40 11.85 20.20
C LEU A 15 -3.55 11.07 19.54
N LEU A 16 -3.87 11.39 18.26
CA LEU A 16 -4.87 10.65 17.51
C LEU A 16 -4.44 9.20 17.24
N MET A 17 -3.15 8.93 17.09
CA MET A 17 -2.65 7.57 16.97
C MET A 17 -2.91 6.75 18.24
N ILE A 18 -2.72 7.36 19.43
CA ILE A 18 -3.00 6.71 20.72
C ILE A 18 -4.50 6.48 20.88
N ILE A 19 -5.34 7.47 20.61
CA ILE A 19 -6.81 7.33 20.68
C ILE A 19 -7.28 6.21 19.73
N ASN A 20 -6.80 6.21 18.50
CA ASN A 20 -7.11 5.13 17.54
C ASN A 20 -6.64 3.76 18.05
N ALA A 21 -5.49 3.69 18.71
CA ALA A 21 -5.01 2.43 19.29
C ALA A 21 -5.95 1.90 20.39
N ILE A 22 -6.45 2.78 21.26
CA ILE A 22 -7.41 2.41 22.31
C ILE A 22 -8.71 1.90 21.69
N ILE A 23 -9.25 2.60 20.69
CA ILE A 23 -10.45 2.16 19.97
C ILE A 23 -10.21 0.79 19.31
N LEU A 24 -9.05 0.61 18.67
CA LEU A 24 -8.67 -0.64 18.03
C LEU A 24 -8.55 -1.79 19.04
N VAL A 25 -8.04 -1.55 20.25
CA VAL A 25 -8.03 -2.55 21.33
C VAL A 25 -9.46 -3.02 21.63
N GLY A 26 -10.41 -2.09 21.80
CA GLY A 26 -11.83 -2.44 22.01
C GLY A 26 -12.39 -3.27 20.86
N ILE A 27 -12.14 -2.87 19.59
CA ILE A 27 -12.58 -3.61 18.41
C ILE A 27 -11.96 -5.02 18.36
N ILE A 28 -10.65 -5.14 18.59
CA ILE A 28 -9.95 -6.41 18.59
C ILE A 28 -10.52 -7.39 19.62
N LEU A 29 -10.79 -6.91 20.82
CA LEU A 29 -11.33 -7.74 21.89
C LEU A 29 -12.80 -8.09 21.64
N PHE A 30 -13.63 -7.10 21.28
CA PHE A 30 -15.07 -7.31 21.06
C PHE A 30 -15.35 -8.29 19.91
N TYR A 31 -14.61 -8.21 18.81
CA TYR A 31 -14.75 -9.10 17.65
C TYR A 31 -13.83 -10.32 17.68
N ASN A 32 -13.09 -10.52 18.76
CA ASN A 32 -12.10 -11.60 18.90
C ASN A 32 -11.16 -11.72 17.70
N ILE A 33 -10.61 -10.59 17.24
CA ILE A 33 -9.74 -10.54 16.05
C ILE A 33 -8.39 -11.19 16.40
N SER A 34 -7.98 -12.19 15.61
CA SER A 34 -6.72 -12.91 15.79
C SER A 34 -5.54 -12.26 15.06
N ILE A 35 -5.79 -11.62 13.91
CA ILE A 35 -4.76 -11.05 13.04
C ILE A 35 -5.18 -9.64 12.62
N VAL A 36 -4.27 -8.68 12.78
CA VAL A 36 -4.43 -7.32 12.29
C VAL A 36 -3.46 -7.11 11.14
N HIS A 37 -4.00 -6.82 9.95
CA HIS A 37 -3.21 -6.62 8.73
C HIS A 37 -3.27 -5.16 8.28
N VAL A 38 -2.10 -4.55 8.12
CA VAL A 38 -1.96 -3.14 7.74
C VAL A 38 -1.18 -2.98 6.44
N ARG A 39 -1.65 -2.06 5.61
CA ARG A 39 -1.09 -1.78 4.28
C ARG A 39 -0.56 -0.35 4.12
N SER A 40 -0.54 0.43 5.21
CA SER A 40 -0.11 1.84 5.20
C SER A 40 0.54 2.23 6.53
N ARG A 41 1.47 3.19 6.47
CA ARG A 41 2.30 3.61 7.62
C ARG A 41 1.51 4.32 8.72
N ALA A 42 0.60 5.23 8.36
CA ALA A 42 -0.14 6.00 9.36
C ALA A 42 -0.98 5.10 10.30
N PRO A 43 -1.85 4.19 9.79
CA PRO A 43 -2.57 3.26 10.66
C PRO A 43 -1.66 2.24 11.35
N ALA A 44 -0.47 1.96 10.82
CA ALA A 44 0.40 0.92 11.35
C ALA A 44 0.89 1.21 12.78
N TRP A 45 1.08 2.47 13.16
CA TRP A 45 1.48 2.83 14.53
C TRP A 45 0.37 2.51 15.54
N SER A 46 -0.88 2.89 15.26
CA SER A 46 -2.02 2.56 16.11
C SER A 46 -2.26 1.05 16.20
N CYS A 47 -2.16 0.35 15.06
CA CYS A 47 -2.32 -1.10 15.02
C CYS A 47 -1.19 -1.84 15.74
N LEU A 48 0.07 -1.38 15.62
CA LEU A 48 1.21 -1.95 16.35
C LEU A 48 0.99 -1.86 17.88
N LEU A 49 0.54 -0.71 18.36
CA LEU A 49 0.24 -0.53 19.80
C LEU A 49 -0.92 -1.42 20.23
N ALA A 50 -2.02 -1.40 19.49
CA ALA A 50 -3.21 -2.21 19.80
C ALA A 50 -2.91 -3.72 19.80
N THR A 51 -2.16 -4.22 18.82
CA THR A 51 -1.80 -5.64 18.74
C THR A 51 -0.83 -6.08 19.84
N LYS A 52 0.09 -5.20 20.25
CA LYS A 52 0.95 -5.46 21.41
C LYS A 52 0.16 -5.58 22.71
N LEU A 53 -0.78 -4.65 22.95
CA LEU A 53 -1.63 -4.65 24.15
C LEU A 53 -2.55 -5.88 24.22
N THR A 54 -3.07 -6.29 23.07
CA THR A 54 -4.01 -7.44 22.97
C THR A 54 -3.30 -8.77 22.69
N ARG A 55 -1.98 -8.79 22.54
CA ARG A 55 -1.16 -9.97 22.18
C ARG A 55 -1.64 -10.64 20.88
N ARG A 56 -2.17 -9.86 19.93
CA ARG A 56 -2.63 -10.37 18.62
C ARG A 56 -1.54 -10.26 17.57
N LYS A 57 -1.65 -11.07 16.52
CA LYS A 57 -0.67 -11.08 15.43
C LYS A 57 -0.79 -9.83 14.56
N PHE A 58 0.35 -9.25 14.25
CA PHE A 58 0.47 -8.05 13.43
C PHE A 58 1.13 -8.38 12.10
N VAL A 59 0.47 -8.08 11.00
CA VAL A 59 0.95 -8.32 9.64
C VAL A 59 1.00 -7.00 8.88
N THR A 60 2.05 -6.79 8.08
CA THR A 60 2.18 -5.60 7.24
C THR A 60 2.46 -5.98 5.80
N THR A 61 1.94 -5.18 4.84
CA THR A 61 2.29 -5.32 3.43
C THR A 61 2.89 -4.03 2.90
N PHE A 62 4.07 -4.13 2.31
CA PHE A 62 4.70 -3.05 1.54
C PHE A 62 4.19 -3.06 0.11
N HIS A 63 3.60 -1.93 -0.32
CA HIS A 63 3.09 -1.74 -1.68
C HIS A 63 4.00 -0.91 -2.58
N GLY A 64 5.08 -0.38 -2.04
CA GLY A 64 6.06 0.43 -2.73
C GLY A 64 7.25 0.71 -1.83
N THR A 65 8.24 1.39 -2.37
CA THR A 65 9.40 1.87 -1.60
C THR A 65 8.96 3.03 -0.70
N TYR A 66 9.45 3.01 0.53
CA TYR A 66 9.25 4.13 1.46
C TYR A 66 10.56 4.91 1.59
N ASN A 67 10.80 5.78 0.61
CA ASN A 67 11.96 6.65 0.63
C ASN A 67 11.90 7.61 1.83
N PHE A 68 13.05 7.90 2.40
CA PHE A 68 13.17 8.77 3.57
C PHE A 68 14.29 9.78 3.35
N SER A 69 14.02 11.00 3.78
CA SER A 69 15.02 12.05 3.96
C SER A 69 15.21 12.22 5.46
N GLY A 70 16.35 11.73 6.00
CA GLY A 70 16.69 11.85 7.40
C GLY A 70 16.13 10.75 8.34
N LYS A 71 16.72 10.70 9.53
CA LYS A 71 16.51 9.65 10.55
C LYS A 71 15.06 9.56 11.06
N LEU A 72 14.42 10.70 11.32
CA LEU A 72 13.04 10.73 11.85
C LEU A 72 12.03 10.08 10.90
N LYS A 73 12.15 10.39 9.60
CA LYS A 73 11.28 9.78 8.59
C LYS A 73 11.55 8.27 8.42
N LYS A 74 12.80 7.84 8.56
CA LYS A 74 13.19 6.44 8.59
C LYS A 74 12.54 5.70 9.76
N ILE A 75 12.63 6.28 10.98
CA ILE A 75 11.99 5.74 12.18
C ILE A 75 10.46 5.66 11.99
N TYR A 76 9.83 6.70 11.47
CA TYR A 76 8.39 6.69 11.19
C TYR A 76 8.00 5.57 10.21
N ASN A 77 8.78 5.39 9.15
CA ASN A 77 8.53 4.34 8.17
C ASN A 77 8.78 2.93 8.73
N SER A 78 9.68 2.79 9.71
CA SER A 78 10.10 1.50 10.28
C SER A 78 8.96 0.72 10.96
N VAL A 79 7.83 1.37 11.26
CA VAL A 79 6.66 0.67 11.82
C VAL A 79 6.23 -0.51 10.96
N MET A 80 6.39 -0.40 9.65
CA MET A 80 6.01 -1.44 8.69
C MET A 80 6.89 -2.70 8.76
N VAL A 81 8.09 -2.60 9.32
CA VAL A 81 8.99 -3.74 9.57
C VAL A 81 8.97 -4.23 11.02
N ARG A 82 8.10 -3.66 11.87
CA ARG A 82 7.94 -4.08 13.27
C ARG A 82 6.86 -5.15 13.47
N SER A 83 6.22 -5.61 12.40
CA SER A 83 5.19 -6.66 12.43
C SER A 83 5.76 -8.06 12.63
N ASP A 84 4.93 -9.03 12.98
CA ASP A 84 5.32 -10.45 13.08
C ASP A 84 5.60 -11.07 11.71
N LEU A 85 4.85 -10.63 10.68
CA LEU A 85 5.02 -11.04 9.30
C LEU A 85 5.03 -9.80 8.39
N ILE A 86 6.03 -9.73 7.52
CA ILE A 86 6.20 -8.68 6.53
C ILE A 86 5.96 -9.27 5.14
N ILE A 87 5.03 -8.70 4.40
CA ILE A 87 4.72 -9.09 3.02
C ILE A 87 5.28 -8.01 2.08
N ALA A 88 6.09 -8.41 1.12
CA ALA A 88 6.56 -7.57 0.03
C ALA A 88 5.79 -7.89 -1.26
N GLY A 89 5.34 -6.88 -1.99
CA GLY A 89 4.58 -7.05 -3.23
C GLY A 89 5.43 -7.43 -4.46
N SER A 90 6.77 -7.46 -4.31
CA SER A 90 7.72 -7.88 -5.34
C SER A 90 9.11 -8.15 -4.72
N ASN A 91 9.99 -8.82 -5.47
CA ASN A 91 11.38 -9.01 -5.08
C ASN A 91 12.13 -7.67 -4.94
N PHE A 92 11.83 -6.69 -5.80
CA PHE A 92 12.38 -5.35 -5.72
C PHE A 92 12.06 -4.68 -4.37
N ILE A 93 10.78 -4.75 -3.94
CA ILE A 93 10.37 -4.21 -2.63
C ILE A 93 11.03 -4.98 -1.49
N PHE A 94 11.17 -6.29 -1.61
CA PHE A 94 11.86 -7.12 -0.61
C PHE A 94 13.34 -6.70 -0.44
N SER A 95 14.08 -6.52 -1.53
CA SER A 95 15.47 -6.01 -1.49
C SER A 95 15.53 -4.63 -0.86
N HIS A 96 14.66 -3.71 -1.28
CA HIS A 96 14.55 -2.38 -0.68
C HIS A 96 14.34 -2.42 0.85
N ILE A 97 13.50 -3.31 1.35
CA ILE A 97 13.27 -3.47 2.80
C ILE A 97 14.56 -3.94 3.49
N LYS A 98 15.24 -4.93 2.95
CA LYS A 98 16.49 -5.46 3.50
C LYS A 98 17.59 -4.41 3.57
N GLU A 99 17.78 -3.66 2.51
CA GLU A 99 18.83 -2.64 2.40
C GLU A 99 18.59 -1.46 3.34
N ASN A 100 17.34 -1.02 3.46
CA ASN A 100 17.02 0.25 4.10
C ASN A 100 16.48 0.13 5.53
N TYR A 101 15.98 -1.03 5.95
CA TYR A 101 15.29 -1.20 7.23
C TYR A 101 15.77 -2.40 8.05
N SER A 102 16.89 -3.05 7.69
CA SER A 102 17.43 -4.24 8.39
C SER A 102 17.68 -3.98 9.88
N GLU A 103 18.09 -2.79 10.25
CA GLU A 103 18.34 -2.40 11.65
C GLU A 103 17.11 -2.43 12.57
N PHE A 104 15.90 -2.37 12.00
CA PHE A 104 14.65 -2.33 12.77
C PHE A 104 14.00 -3.69 12.98
N PHE A 105 14.53 -4.76 12.40
CA PHE A 105 14.01 -6.11 12.60
C PHE A 105 15.09 -7.11 13.04
N LYS A 106 14.70 -7.97 13.95
CA LYS A 106 15.56 -9.07 14.39
C LYS A 106 15.58 -10.19 13.35
N LEU A 107 16.67 -10.94 13.25
CA LEU A 107 16.92 -12.03 12.28
C LEU A 107 15.81 -13.11 12.16
N LYS A 108 14.93 -13.23 13.16
CA LYS A 108 13.84 -14.25 13.19
C LYS A 108 12.50 -13.78 12.60
N LYS A 109 12.40 -12.60 11.97
CA LYS A 109 11.14 -12.16 11.39
C LYS A 109 10.83 -12.88 10.09
N LYS A 110 9.55 -13.24 9.90
CA LYS A 110 9.08 -13.88 8.68
C LYS A 110 8.84 -12.85 7.61
N PHE A 111 9.44 -13.07 6.45
CA PHE A 111 9.23 -12.32 5.22
C PHE A 111 8.60 -13.22 4.17
N LEU A 112 7.62 -12.69 3.45
CA LEU A 112 7.04 -13.35 2.29
C LEU A 112 7.01 -12.36 1.12
N VAL A 113 7.34 -12.84 -0.06
CA VAL A 113 7.07 -12.13 -1.31
C VAL A 113 5.77 -12.70 -1.87
N ILE A 114 4.75 -11.86 -1.94
CA ILE A 114 3.45 -12.22 -2.51
C ILE A 114 3.16 -11.22 -3.61
N PHE A 115 3.28 -11.65 -4.86
CA PHE A 115 2.96 -10.83 -6.03
C PHE A 115 1.46 -10.50 -6.05
N ARG A 116 1.14 -9.32 -6.58
CA ARG A 116 -0.27 -8.95 -6.75
C ARG A 116 -0.87 -9.76 -7.89
N GLY A 117 -1.99 -10.41 -7.61
CA GLY A 117 -2.81 -11.03 -8.64
C GLY A 117 -3.60 -10.00 -9.44
N ILE A 118 -3.86 -10.34 -10.70
CA ILE A 118 -4.80 -9.65 -11.58
C ILE A 118 -5.78 -10.68 -12.13
N ASN A 119 -6.94 -10.21 -12.55
CA ASN A 119 -7.86 -11.06 -13.30
C ASN A 119 -7.35 -11.13 -14.75
N VAL A 120 -6.70 -12.23 -15.09
CA VAL A 120 -6.07 -12.42 -16.40
C VAL A 120 -7.11 -12.41 -17.51
N ASP A 121 -8.27 -13.08 -17.31
CA ASP A 121 -9.34 -13.15 -18.30
C ASP A 121 -9.94 -11.77 -18.62
N TYR A 122 -10.05 -10.91 -17.60
CA TYR A 122 -10.54 -9.53 -17.77
C TYR A 122 -9.54 -8.65 -18.55
N PHE A 123 -8.24 -8.89 -18.36
CA PHE A 123 -7.18 -8.12 -19.02
C PHE A 123 -6.65 -8.78 -20.30
N ASP A 124 -7.25 -9.88 -20.74
CA ASP A 124 -6.86 -10.52 -21.99
C ASP A 124 -7.22 -9.63 -23.19
N ALA A 125 -6.23 -9.38 -24.02
CA ALA A 125 -6.40 -8.56 -25.22
C ALA A 125 -7.32 -9.20 -26.27
N SER A 126 -7.49 -10.52 -26.24
CA SER A 126 -8.40 -11.27 -27.13
C SER A 126 -9.88 -11.06 -26.77
N THR A 127 -10.18 -10.73 -25.51
CA THR A 127 -11.54 -10.47 -25.03
C THR A 127 -12.00 -9.02 -25.20
N LYS A 128 -11.25 -8.20 -25.96
CA LYS A 128 -11.57 -6.78 -26.18
C LYS A 128 -12.98 -6.63 -26.72
N LEU A 129 -13.80 -5.93 -25.94
CA LEU A 129 -15.08 -5.41 -26.40
C LEU A 129 -14.80 -4.20 -27.33
N GLU A 130 -14.78 -4.44 -28.65
CA GLU A 130 -14.68 -3.36 -29.66
C GLU A 130 -15.62 -2.18 -29.38
N THR A 131 -16.77 -2.48 -28.79
CA THR A 131 -17.78 -1.50 -28.36
C THR A 131 -17.27 -0.52 -27.31
N ASP A 132 -16.42 -0.95 -26.38
CA ASP A 132 -15.92 -0.08 -25.30
C ASP A 132 -14.75 0.78 -25.78
N GLU A 133 -13.91 0.25 -26.67
CA GLU A 133 -12.87 1.03 -27.34
C GLU A 133 -13.50 2.18 -28.18
N LYS A 134 -14.47 1.86 -29.02
CA LYS A 134 -15.20 2.86 -29.84
C LYS A 134 -15.86 3.94 -29.00
N LYS A 135 -16.48 3.56 -27.87
CA LYS A 135 -17.09 4.52 -26.93
C LYS A 135 -16.04 5.43 -26.29
N LEU A 136 -14.89 4.88 -25.92
CA LEU A 136 -13.81 5.64 -25.27
C LEU A 136 -13.19 6.64 -26.24
N LEU A 137 -12.86 6.22 -27.46
CA LEU A 137 -12.31 7.07 -28.51
C LEU A 137 -13.27 8.22 -28.86
N LYS A 138 -14.58 7.91 -28.97
CA LYS A 138 -15.61 8.93 -29.18
C LYS A 138 -15.71 9.91 -28.02
N LYS A 139 -15.67 9.40 -26.79
CA LYS A 139 -15.74 10.25 -25.57
C LYS A 139 -14.56 11.19 -25.45
N TRP A 140 -13.39 10.77 -25.90
CA TRP A 140 -12.16 11.57 -25.85
C TRP A 140 -11.87 12.33 -27.16
N GLU A 141 -12.79 12.25 -28.15
CA GLU A 141 -12.66 12.92 -29.46
C GLU A 141 -11.35 12.57 -30.17
N ILE A 142 -10.88 11.31 -29.99
CA ILE A 142 -9.64 10.85 -30.57
C ILE A 142 -9.91 10.24 -31.96
N ASN A 143 -9.21 10.76 -32.97
CA ASN A 143 -9.19 10.13 -34.30
C ASN A 143 -8.37 8.83 -34.27
N LYS A 144 -8.91 7.74 -34.86
CA LYS A 144 -8.24 6.42 -34.95
C LYS A 144 -6.94 6.42 -35.72
N GLU A 145 -6.72 7.39 -36.60
CA GLU A 145 -5.50 7.53 -37.38
C GLU A 145 -4.32 8.09 -36.55
N LYS A 146 -4.61 8.68 -35.39
CA LYS A 146 -3.57 9.23 -34.51
C LYS A 146 -2.95 8.13 -33.63
N LYS A 147 -1.63 8.20 -33.47
CA LYS A 147 -0.92 7.39 -32.49
C LYS A 147 -1.27 7.91 -31.09
N ILE A 148 -1.65 7.02 -30.18
CA ILE A 148 -2.03 7.35 -28.82
C ILE A 148 -0.88 6.93 -27.89
N ILE A 149 -0.38 7.89 -27.11
CA ILE A 149 0.55 7.64 -26.02
C ILE A 149 -0.21 7.84 -24.73
N LEU A 150 -0.36 6.77 -23.92
CA LEU A 150 -1.12 6.79 -22.67
C LEU A 150 -0.19 6.67 -21.47
N VAL A 151 -0.21 7.67 -20.58
CA VAL A 151 0.51 7.63 -19.30
C VAL A 151 -0.48 7.70 -18.14
N PRO A 152 -1.00 6.55 -17.70
CA PRO A 152 -1.96 6.51 -16.61
C PRO A 152 -1.28 6.79 -15.27
N GLY A 153 -1.76 7.79 -14.54
CA GLY A 153 -1.21 8.13 -13.24
C GLY A 153 -1.78 9.40 -12.65
N ARG A 154 -1.54 9.60 -11.35
CA ARG A 154 -1.83 10.90 -10.72
C ARG A 154 -0.86 11.94 -11.27
N LEU A 155 -1.32 13.18 -11.44
CA LEU A 155 -0.45 14.30 -11.79
C LEU A 155 0.46 14.62 -10.60
N THR A 156 1.69 14.14 -10.68
CA THR A 156 2.72 14.35 -9.64
C THR A 156 4.09 14.27 -10.33
N SER A 157 5.03 15.09 -9.90
CA SER A 157 6.37 15.19 -10.49
C SER A 157 7.09 13.84 -10.65
N TRP A 158 6.93 12.94 -9.67
CA TRP A 158 7.57 11.62 -9.71
C TRP A 158 6.92 10.61 -10.67
N LYS A 159 5.81 10.95 -11.33
CA LYS A 159 5.15 10.09 -12.34
C LYS A 159 5.64 10.36 -13.77
N GLY A 160 6.42 11.42 -13.96
CA GLY A 160 7.12 11.68 -15.20
C GLY A 160 6.26 12.17 -16.38
N GLN A 161 5.05 12.71 -16.11
CA GLN A 161 4.22 13.29 -17.16
C GLN A 161 4.93 14.48 -17.85
N GLU A 162 5.62 15.33 -17.08
CA GLU A 162 6.41 16.45 -17.61
C GLU A 162 7.52 15.93 -18.53
N LEU A 163 8.27 14.91 -18.08
CA LEU A 163 9.32 14.29 -18.88
C LEU A 163 8.80 13.73 -20.22
N LEU A 164 7.60 13.16 -20.23
CA LEU A 164 6.98 12.70 -21.47
C LEU A 164 6.66 13.87 -22.41
N ILE A 165 6.09 14.98 -21.89
CA ILE A 165 5.74 16.15 -22.71
C ILE A 165 7.00 16.79 -23.31
N GLU A 166 8.10 16.80 -22.57
CA GLU A 166 9.40 17.30 -23.05
C GLU A 166 10.03 16.38 -24.11
N ALA A 167 9.68 15.09 -24.13
CA ALA A 167 10.25 14.09 -25.03
C ALA A 167 9.49 13.93 -26.36
N ILE A 168 8.31 14.53 -26.49
CA ILE A 168 7.45 14.49 -27.70
C ILE A 168 7.61 15.79 -28.51
#